data_9f129024929cf640bf7e5a8a59de8190
#
_entry.id   9f129024929cf640bf7e5a8a59de8190
#
_cell.length_a   1.000
_cell.length_b   1.000
_cell.length_c   1.000
_cell.angle_alpha   90.00
_cell.angle_beta   90.00
_cell.angle_gamma   90.00
#
_symmetry.space_group_name_H-M   'P 1'
#
loop_
_entity.id
_entity.type
_entity.pdbx_description
1 polymer ?
#
loop_
_entity_poly.entity_id
_entity_poly.type
_entity_poly.pdbx_seq_one_letter_code
_entity_poly.pdbx_strand_id
1 'polypeptide(L)'
;METNNDYNLKPGFRNAFGAGWQVMMDNFLRLFLVVVVLAIITGPYKFIDFKMDASDFHGAPWNWNWDDADNWEHLFGIASIGLFAAFFALLAFLYALLVAPVFQFGGDMMFVQAARKIKPDFEYFVKGFMENYLSIVLANLLVIALVVLGLFALLIPGIIIGCRLVFVSYIVMDKKLDPIEAVELSWKMTRGHGWKIFLMGFASFFIILFGFILLIVGVLPAIIWVSSSFASLYESVNREMNKTAEPEVVAA
;
A
#
# COMPACT_ATOMS: atom_id res chain seq x y z
N MET A 1 -26.16 19.52 22.61
CA MET A 1 -25.81 18.11 22.95
C MET A 1 -24.99 17.61 21.80
N GLU A 2 -23.66 17.81 21.84
CA GLU A 2 -22.73 17.13 20.93
C GLU A 2 -22.74 15.66 21.32
N THR A 3 -23.33 14.84 20.49
CA THR A 3 -23.17 13.39 20.61
C THR A 3 -21.69 13.10 20.37
N ASN A 4 -21.01 12.80 21.48
CA ASN A 4 -19.62 12.36 21.52
C ASN A 4 -19.54 10.97 20.84
N ASN A 5 -19.68 10.97 19.52
CA ASN A 5 -19.83 9.78 18.69
C ASN A 5 -18.52 9.49 17.94
N ASP A 6 -17.38 9.92 18.51
CA ASP A 6 -16.07 9.68 17.95
C ASP A 6 -15.63 8.24 18.21
N TYR A 7 -15.04 7.61 17.19
CA TYR A 7 -14.32 6.36 17.39
C TYR A 7 -13.24 6.57 18.46
N ASN A 8 -12.96 5.58 19.30
CA ASN A 8 -11.90 5.67 20.31
C ASN A 8 -10.52 5.66 19.64
N LEU A 9 -10.18 6.78 18.99
CA LEU A 9 -8.94 6.99 18.25
C LEU A 9 -7.81 7.35 19.22
N LYS A 10 -7.32 6.34 19.96
CA LYS A 10 -6.10 6.45 20.77
C LYS A 10 -4.98 5.64 20.12
N PRO A 11 -3.75 6.19 20.00
CA PRO A 11 -2.64 5.46 19.40
C PRO A 11 -2.32 4.17 20.16
N GLY A 12 -2.59 3.02 19.56
CA GLY A 12 -2.35 1.72 20.18
C GLY A 12 -2.85 0.57 19.34
N PHE A 13 -2.16 -0.56 19.42
CA PHE A 13 -2.49 -1.79 18.70
C PHE A 13 -3.99 -2.19 18.85
N ARG A 14 -4.43 -2.40 20.09
CA ARG A 14 -5.79 -2.86 20.37
C ARG A 14 -6.85 -1.82 19.97
N ASN A 15 -6.57 -0.55 20.21
CA ASN A 15 -7.49 0.53 19.88
C ASN A 15 -7.63 0.72 18.37
N ALA A 16 -6.52 0.62 17.61
CA ALA A 16 -6.54 0.75 16.17
C ALA A 16 -7.35 -0.38 15.49
N PHE A 17 -7.18 -1.65 15.92
CA PHE A 17 -7.98 -2.75 15.42
C PHE A 17 -9.44 -2.66 15.83
N GLY A 18 -9.74 -2.21 17.05
CA GLY A 18 -11.11 -1.99 17.52
C GLY A 18 -11.80 -0.87 16.76
N ALA A 19 -11.14 0.26 16.59
CA ALA A 19 -11.65 1.37 15.78
C ALA A 19 -11.78 0.97 14.30
N GLY A 20 -10.78 0.27 13.73
CA GLY A 20 -10.83 -0.23 12.36
C GLY A 20 -12.00 -1.17 12.10
N TRP A 21 -12.34 -2.03 13.07
CA TRP A 21 -13.53 -2.87 12.97
C TRP A 21 -14.82 -2.05 12.90
N GLN A 22 -14.97 -1.03 13.77
CA GLN A 22 -16.13 -0.15 13.76
C GLN A 22 -16.22 0.64 12.44
N VAL A 23 -15.10 1.23 11.99
CA VAL A 23 -15.02 1.94 10.70
C VAL A 23 -15.42 1.04 9.54
N MET A 24 -14.95 -0.20 9.53
CA MET A 24 -15.32 -1.20 8.53
C MET A 24 -16.81 -1.47 8.55
N MET A 25 -17.41 -1.74 9.72
CA MET A 25 -18.83 -2.08 9.82
C MET A 25 -19.73 -0.92 9.41
N ASP A 26 -19.40 0.31 9.84
CA ASP A 26 -20.20 1.50 9.55
C ASP A 26 -20.15 1.90 8.06
N ASN A 27 -19.06 1.57 7.36
CA ASN A 27 -18.84 1.96 5.97
C ASN A 27 -18.61 0.76 5.04
N PHE A 28 -19.06 -0.44 5.43
CA PHE A 28 -18.70 -1.70 4.79
C PHE A 28 -18.88 -1.68 3.27
N LEU A 29 -20.06 -1.31 2.77
CA LEU A 29 -20.36 -1.35 1.35
C LEU A 29 -19.44 -0.43 0.53
N ARG A 30 -19.16 0.77 1.03
CA ARG A 30 -18.29 1.73 0.32
C ARG A 30 -16.84 1.28 0.32
N LEU A 31 -16.33 0.85 1.47
CA LEU A 31 -14.96 0.35 1.61
C LEU A 31 -14.77 -0.96 0.83
N PHE A 32 -15.82 -1.79 0.77
CA PHE A 32 -15.82 -2.99 -0.08
C PHE A 32 -15.66 -2.60 -1.56
N LEU A 33 -16.42 -1.62 -2.05
CA LEU A 33 -16.27 -1.12 -3.42
C LEU A 33 -14.86 -0.56 -3.67
N VAL A 34 -14.28 0.17 -2.72
CA VAL A 34 -12.88 0.66 -2.82
C VAL A 34 -11.92 -0.50 -3.02
N VAL A 35 -12.02 -1.54 -2.18
CA VAL A 35 -11.13 -2.71 -2.26
C VAL A 35 -11.34 -3.48 -3.58
N VAL A 36 -12.58 -3.63 -4.03
CA VAL A 36 -12.89 -4.27 -5.32
C VAL A 36 -12.30 -3.47 -6.49
N VAL A 37 -12.47 -2.15 -6.50
CA VAL A 37 -11.89 -1.28 -7.52
C VAL A 37 -10.36 -1.39 -7.51
N LEU A 38 -9.74 -1.31 -6.34
CA LEU A 38 -8.30 -1.49 -6.19
C LEU A 38 -7.86 -2.88 -6.68
N ALA A 39 -8.58 -3.94 -6.33
CA ALA A 39 -8.26 -5.30 -6.77
C ALA A 39 -8.34 -5.45 -8.29
N ILE A 40 -9.34 -4.84 -8.95
CA ILE A 40 -9.47 -4.84 -10.41
C ILE A 40 -8.31 -4.06 -11.06
N ILE A 41 -7.96 -2.90 -10.52
CA ILE A 41 -6.91 -2.04 -11.07
C ILE A 41 -5.52 -2.63 -10.83
N THR A 42 -5.25 -3.13 -9.61
CA THR A 42 -3.95 -3.68 -9.23
C THR A 42 -3.80 -5.18 -9.47
N GLY A 43 -4.91 -5.90 -9.71
CA GLY A 43 -4.92 -7.35 -9.94
C GLY A 43 -4.06 -7.80 -11.12
N PRO A 44 -4.20 -7.22 -12.32
CA PRO A 44 -3.54 -7.73 -13.51
C PRO A 44 -2.02 -7.82 -13.40
N TYR A 45 -1.34 -6.82 -12.83
CA TYR A 45 0.12 -6.86 -12.72
C TYR A 45 0.62 -7.83 -11.62
N LYS A 46 -0.16 -8.04 -10.55
CA LYS A 46 0.17 -9.04 -9.51
C LYS A 46 0.06 -10.47 -10.04
N PHE A 47 -0.85 -10.72 -10.99
CA PHE A 47 -0.93 -12.02 -11.66
C PHE A 47 0.25 -12.25 -12.62
N ILE A 48 0.79 -11.21 -13.23
CA ILE A 48 1.97 -11.29 -14.10
C ILE A 48 3.21 -11.64 -13.27
N ASP A 49 3.40 -11.02 -12.12
CA ASP A 49 4.52 -11.34 -11.21
C ASP A 49 4.46 -12.79 -10.71
N PHE A 50 3.26 -13.33 -10.45
CA PHE A 50 3.10 -14.72 -9.97
C PHE A 50 3.37 -15.77 -11.06
N LYS A 51 3.19 -15.43 -12.35
CA LYS A 51 3.45 -16.37 -13.46
C LYS A 51 4.89 -16.35 -13.97
N MET A 52 5.69 -15.36 -13.60
CA MET A 52 7.11 -15.30 -13.91
C MET A 52 7.96 -15.95 -12.79
N ASP A 53 7.53 -17.09 -12.29
CA ASP A 53 8.34 -17.86 -11.34
C ASP A 53 9.54 -18.47 -12.08
N ALA A 54 10.71 -18.52 -11.41
CA ALA A 54 11.95 -19.06 -11.99
C ALA A 54 11.80 -20.51 -12.50
N SER A 55 10.73 -21.20 -12.12
CA SER A 55 10.39 -22.54 -12.62
C SER A 55 9.95 -22.54 -14.09
N ASP A 56 9.36 -21.43 -14.59
CA ASP A 56 9.02 -21.31 -16.02
C ASP A 56 10.28 -21.09 -16.88
N PHE A 57 11.38 -20.64 -16.27
CA PHE A 57 12.69 -20.59 -16.91
C PHE A 57 13.38 -21.95 -17.03
N HIS A 58 12.96 -22.96 -16.26
CA HIS A 58 13.48 -24.33 -16.43
C HIS A 58 12.93 -25.05 -17.67
N GLY A 59 11.85 -24.58 -18.26
CA GLY A 59 11.34 -24.99 -19.58
C GLY A 59 11.84 -24.13 -20.74
N ALA A 60 12.55 -23.05 -20.47
CA ALA A 60 13.23 -22.29 -21.51
C ALA A 60 14.36 -23.16 -22.08
N PRO A 61 14.59 -23.15 -23.40
CA PRO A 61 15.53 -24.05 -24.06
C PRO A 61 16.98 -23.60 -23.85
N TRP A 62 17.41 -23.54 -22.58
CA TRP A 62 18.83 -23.43 -22.24
C TRP A 62 19.55 -24.78 -22.41
N ASN A 63 18.80 -25.85 -22.74
CA ASN A 63 19.36 -27.06 -23.31
C ASN A 63 19.72 -26.77 -24.76
N TRP A 64 20.71 -25.91 -24.92
CA TRP A 64 21.29 -25.55 -26.23
C TRP A 64 21.91 -26.78 -26.82
N ASN A 65 21.14 -27.50 -27.66
CA ASN A 65 21.67 -28.54 -28.49
C ASN A 65 22.18 -27.85 -29.75
N TRP A 66 23.48 -27.85 -29.99
CA TRP A 66 24.10 -27.21 -31.14
C TRP A 66 23.63 -27.81 -32.46
N ASP A 67 23.02 -29.00 -32.45
CA ASP A 67 22.44 -29.66 -33.61
C ASP A 67 21.14 -28.99 -34.10
N ASP A 68 20.48 -28.16 -33.27
CA ASP A 68 19.28 -27.38 -33.63
C ASP A 68 19.60 -25.98 -34.16
N ALA A 69 20.87 -25.62 -34.28
CA ALA A 69 21.28 -24.27 -34.69
C ALA A 69 20.91 -23.97 -36.18
N ASP A 70 20.60 -24.97 -36.96
CA ASP A 70 20.17 -24.81 -38.37
C ASP A 70 18.67 -24.44 -38.52
N ASN A 71 17.94 -24.39 -37.41
CA ASN A 71 16.50 -24.14 -37.44
C ASN A 71 16.16 -22.69 -37.11
N TRP A 72 16.46 -21.79 -37.99
CA TRP A 72 16.20 -20.33 -37.94
C TRP A 72 14.79 -19.99 -37.49
N GLU A 73 13.79 -20.76 -37.93
CA GLU A 73 12.40 -20.53 -37.65
C GLU A 73 12.09 -20.71 -36.16
N HIS A 74 12.71 -21.69 -35.51
CA HIS A 74 12.59 -21.91 -34.08
C HIS A 74 13.23 -20.79 -33.25
N LEU A 75 14.43 -20.34 -33.65
CA LEU A 75 15.14 -19.26 -32.98
C LEU A 75 14.39 -17.94 -33.09
N PHE A 76 13.86 -17.61 -34.28
CA PHE A 76 13.01 -16.42 -34.46
C PHE A 76 11.70 -16.53 -33.72
N GLY A 77 11.07 -17.69 -33.63
CA GLY A 77 9.85 -17.95 -32.85
C GLY A 77 10.06 -17.68 -31.37
N ILE A 78 11.12 -18.28 -30.78
CA ILE A 78 11.46 -18.09 -29.36
C ILE A 78 11.85 -16.64 -29.07
N ALA A 79 12.68 -16.04 -29.94
CA ALA A 79 13.10 -14.64 -29.76
C ALA A 79 11.91 -13.67 -29.84
N SER A 80 10.97 -13.90 -30.76
CA SER A 80 9.78 -13.06 -30.89
C SER A 80 8.86 -13.17 -29.66
N ILE A 81 8.59 -14.38 -29.17
CA ILE A 81 7.81 -14.60 -27.95
C ILE A 81 8.50 -13.94 -26.76
N GLY A 82 9.82 -14.09 -26.62
CA GLY A 82 10.62 -13.45 -25.57
C GLY A 82 10.56 -11.94 -25.61
N LEU A 83 10.64 -11.33 -26.81
CA LEU A 83 10.54 -9.88 -26.99
C LEU A 83 9.13 -9.37 -26.64
N PHE A 84 8.08 -10.09 -27.06
CA PHE A 84 6.71 -9.74 -26.69
C PHE A 84 6.51 -9.85 -25.18
N ALA A 85 6.96 -10.92 -24.55
CA ALA A 85 6.89 -11.10 -23.10
C ALA A 85 7.67 -9.98 -22.37
N ALA A 86 8.87 -9.65 -22.81
CA ALA A 86 9.67 -8.57 -22.23
C ALA A 86 8.99 -7.20 -22.39
N PHE A 87 8.37 -6.93 -23.54
CA PHE A 87 7.62 -5.70 -23.79
C PHE A 87 6.42 -5.58 -22.85
N PHE A 88 5.60 -6.64 -22.71
CA PHE A 88 4.47 -6.62 -21.77
C PHE A 88 4.91 -6.56 -20.31
N ALA A 89 6.03 -7.23 -19.96
CA ALA A 89 6.61 -7.13 -18.63
C ALA A 89 7.06 -5.69 -18.31
N LEU A 90 7.69 -5.01 -19.28
CA LEU A 90 8.08 -3.60 -19.15
C LEU A 90 6.84 -2.70 -18.96
N LEU A 91 5.78 -2.91 -19.76
CA LEU A 91 4.53 -2.15 -19.61
C LEU A 91 3.88 -2.39 -18.24
N ALA A 92 3.85 -3.64 -17.78
CA ALA A 92 3.31 -3.99 -16.47
C ALA A 92 4.16 -3.36 -15.34
N PHE A 93 5.48 -3.36 -15.47
CA PHE A 93 6.39 -2.70 -14.53
C PHE A 93 6.17 -1.18 -14.49
N LEU A 94 6.07 -0.52 -15.64
CA LEU A 94 5.78 0.91 -15.70
C LEU A 94 4.40 1.23 -15.11
N TYR A 95 3.39 0.40 -15.39
CA TYR A 95 2.07 0.53 -14.80
C TYR A 95 2.12 0.42 -13.27
N ALA A 96 2.80 -0.61 -12.75
CA ALA A 96 2.97 -0.84 -11.32
C ALA A 96 3.69 0.32 -10.61
N LEU A 97 4.64 0.97 -11.33
CA LEU A 97 5.45 2.05 -10.77
C LEU A 97 4.76 3.42 -10.84
N LEU A 98 4.06 3.70 -11.93
CA LEU A 98 3.55 5.03 -12.25
C LEU A 98 2.03 5.18 -12.01
N VAL A 99 1.25 4.14 -12.24
CA VAL A 99 -0.21 4.23 -12.22
C VAL A 99 -0.80 3.62 -10.95
N ALA A 100 -0.38 2.42 -10.59
CA ALA A 100 -0.95 1.70 -9.45
C ALA A 100 -0.83 2.46 -8.11
N PRO A 101 0.29 3.15 -7.79
CA PRO A 101 0.42 3.90 -6.54
C PRO A 101 -0.62 5.02 -6.41
N VAL A 102 -1.01 5.66 -7.51
CA VAL A 102 -1.98 6.75 -7.48
C VAL A 102 -3.35 6.25 -7.01
N PHE A 103 -3.79 5.12 -7.52
CA PHE A 103 -5.03 4.48 -7.06
C PHE A 103 -4.93 4.00 -5.62
N GLN A 104 -3.77 3.44 -5.24
CA GLN A 104 -3.55 2.94 -3.89
C GLN A 104 -3.60 4.08 -2.87
N PHE A 105 -2.90 5.20 -3.11
CA PHE A 105 -2.90 6.37 -2.24
C PHE A 105 -4.30 7.01 -2.15
N GLY A 106 -5.02 7.08 -3.28
CA GLY A 106 -6.43 7.51 -3.29
C GLY A 106 -7.32 6.63 -2.42
N GLY A 107 -7.16 5.30 -2.54
CA GLY A 107 -7.86 4.33 -1.70
C GLY A 107 -7.51 4.49 -0.22
N ASP A 108 -6.24 4.64 0.13
CA ASP A 108 -5.80 4.88 1.51
C ASP A 108 -6.47 6.11 2.12
N MET A 109 -6.59 7.20 1.36
CA MET A 109 -7.28 8.40 1.82
C MET A 109 -8.77 8.17 2.07
N MET A 110 -9.43 7.32 1.30
CA MET A 110 -10.84 6.97 1.53
C MET A 110 -11.03 6.21 2.85
N PHE A 111 -10.07 5.35 3.25
CA PHE A 111 -10.07 4.74 4.58
C PHE A 111 -9.86 5.77 5.69
N VAL A 112 -9.02 6.78 5.49
CA VAL A 112 -8.84 7.90 6.45
C VAL A 112 -10.12 8.70 6.57
N GLN A 113 -10.82 9.01 5.47
CA GLN A 113 -12.12 9.68 5.52
C GLN A 113 -13.13 8.88 6.36
N ALA A 114 -13.22 7.57 6.13
CA ALA A 114 -14.08 6.70 6.92
C ALA A 114 -13.72 6.74 8.41
N ALA A 115 -12.43 6.74 8.77
CA ALA A 115 -11.96 6.88 10.15
C ALA A 115 -12.30 8.26 10.77
N ARG A 116 -12.40 9.29 9.95
CA ARG A 116 -12.85 10.65 10.34
C ARG A 116 -14.38 10.80 10.37
N LYS A 117 -15.13 9.72 10.10
CA LYS A 117 -16.61 9.73 9.92
C LYS A 117 -17.09 10.60 8.75
N ILE A 118 -16.21 10.86 7.81
CA ILE A 118 -16.54 11.47 6.53
C ILE A 118 -16.89 10.34 5.56
N LYS A 119 -17.90 10.54 4.73
CA LYS A 119 -18.28 9.55 3.71
C LYS A 119 -17.14 9.39 2.72
N PRO A 120 -16.62 8.16 2.51
CA PRO A 120 -15.59 7.91 1.50
C PRO A 120 -16.04 8.40 0.11
N ASP A 121 -15.20 9.22 -0.52
CA ASP A 121 -15.47 9.83 -1.80
C ASP A 121 -14.53 9.27 -2.88
N PHE A 122 -15.11 8.66 -3.91
CA PHE A 122 -14.36 8.06 -5.02
C PHE A 122 -13.61 9.10 -5.88
N GLU A 123 -13.92 10.37 -5.74
CA GLU A 123 -13.21 11.46 -6.40
C GLU A 123 -11.71 11.46 -6.05
N TYR A 124 -11.31 10.91 -4.91
CA TYR A 124 -9.90 10.82 -4.52
C TYR A 124 -9.05 9.96 -5.45
N PHE A 125 -9.64 9.00 -6.16
CA PHE A 125 -8.93 8.30 -7.22
C PHE A 125 -8.53 9.23 -8.37
N VAL A 126 -9.42 10.16 -8.73
CA VAL A 126 -9.18 11.12 -9.81
C VAL A 126 -8.29 12.27 -9.33
N LYS A 127 -8.51 12.77 -8.11
CA LYS A 127 -7.69 13.84 -7.49
C LYS A 127 -6.22 13.45 -7.40
N GLY A 128 -5.92 12.18 -7.13
CA GLY A 128 -4.55 11.68 -7.13
C GLY A 128 -3.83 11.93 -8.46
N PHE A 129 -4.52 11.75 -9.59
CA PHE A 129 -3.96 12.01 -10.91
C PHE A 129 -3.87 13.50 -11.26
N MET A 130 -4.85 14.29 -10.87
CA MET A 130 -4.95 15.70 -11.29
C MET A 130 -4.12 16.65 -10.43
N GLU A 131 -4.08 16.40 -9.13
CA GLU A 131 -3.50 17.38 -8.19
C GLU A 131 -2.12 16.97 -7.66
N ASN A 132 -1.91 15.66 -7.41
CA ASN A 132 -0.75 15.19 -6.65
C ASN A 132 0.04 14.06 -7.36
N TYR A 133 -0.17 13.86 -8.65
CA TYR A 133 0.43 12.72 -9.38
C TYR A 133 1.93 12.60 -9.16
N LEU A 134 2.66 13.67 -9.39
CA LEU A 134 4.12 13.67 -9.30
C LEU A 134 4.60 13.38 -7.87
N SER A 135 3.95 14.02 -6.88
CA SER A 135 4.28 13.79 -5.46
C SER A 135 4.01 12.36 -5.03
N ILE A 136 2.92 11.75 -5.50
CA ILE A 136 2.58 10.35 -5.21
C ILE A 136 3.63 9.40 -5.81
N VAL A 137 3.93 9.56 -7.10
CA VAL A 137 4.90 8.69 -7.79
C VAL A 137 6.29 8.82 -7.16
N LEU A 138 6.76 10.04 -6.92
CA LEU A 138 8.07 10.28 -6.30
C LEU A 138 8.12 9.79 -4.86
N ALA A 139 7.06 9.97 -4.07
CA ALA A 139 6.99 9.45 -2.70
C ALA A 139 7.02 7.91 -2.70
N ASN A 140 6.29 7.26 -3.60
CA ASN A 140 6.30 5.81 -3.74
C ASN A 140 7.70 5.30 -4.12
N LEU A 141 8.34 5.92 -5.10
CA LEU A 141 9.72 5.60 -5.50
C LEU A 141 10.71 5.77 -4.35
N LEU A 142 10.59 6.87 -3.60
CA LEU A 142 11.45 7.16 -2.46
C LEU A 142 11.27 6.12 -1.35
N VAL A 143 10.03 5.75 -1.04
CA VAL A 143 9.72 4.69 -0.06
C VAL A 143 10.32 3.36 -0.51
N ILE A 144 10.10 2.95 -1.76
CA ILE A 144 10.67 1.71 -2.31
C ILE A 144 12.20 1.74 -2.21
N ALA A 145 12.83 2.82 -2.64
CA ALA A 145 14.29 2.96 -2.60
C ALA A 145 14.84 2.84 -1.17
N LEU A 146 14.23 3.53 -0.19
CA LEU A 146 14.65 3.48 1.20
C LEU A 146 14.46 2.09 1.82
N VAL A 147 13.35 1.42 1.54
CA VAL A 147 13.09 0.06 2.05
C VAL A 147 14.05 -0.93 1.41
N VAL A 148 14.28 -0.86 0.11
CA VAL A 148 15.23 -1.73 -0.60
C VAL A 148 16.64 -1.52 -0.08
N LEU A 149 17.10 -0.27 0.08
CA LEU A 149 18.40 0.02 0.70
C LEU A 149 18.51 -0.55 2.12
N GLY A 150 17.44 -0.44 2.90
CA GLY A 150 17.39 -1.02 4.24
C GLY A 150 17.49 -2.53 4.24
N LEU A 151 16.82 -3.22 3.29
CA LEU A 151 16.89 -4.67 3.13
C LEU A 151 18.27 -5.13 2.65
N PHE A 152 18.93 -4.36 1.76
CA PHE A 152 20.31 -4.64 1.34
C PHE A 152 21.31 -4.50 2.49
N ALA A 153 21.08 -3.53 3.39
CA ALA A 153 21.92 -3.38 4.57
C ALA A 153 21.77 -4.58 5.53
N LEU A 154 20.56 -4.94 5.87
CA LEU A 154 20.15 -6.12 6.64
C LEU A 154 18.61 -6.20 6.66
N LEU A 155 18.05 -7.39 6.84
CA LEU A 155 16.60 -7.61 6.89
C LEU A 155 15.92 -6.77 7.99
N ILE A 156 16.53 -6.68 9.18
CA ILE A 156 15.97 -5.96 10.34
C ILE A 156 15.87 -4.46 10.08
N PRO A 157 16.90 -3.74 9.61
CA PRO A 157 16.77 -2.32 9.24
C PRO A 157 15.71 -2.07 8.17
N GLY A 158 15.60 -2.94 7.16
CA GLY A 158 14.58 -2.81 6.12
C GLY A 158 13.15 -2.85 6.69
N ILE A 159 12.87 -3.77 7.60
CA ILE A 159 11.58 -3.85 8.30
C ILE A 159 11.33 -2.59 9.15
N ILE A 160 12.33 -2.11 9.86
CA ILE A 160 12.22 -0.89 10.68
C ILE A 160 11.89 0.32 9.80
N ILE A 161 12.59 0.49 8.67
CA ILE A 161 12.34 1.57 7.71
C ILE A 161 10.92 1.44 7.14
N GLY A 162 10.50 0.25 6.73
CA GLY A 162 9.13 0.01 6.27
C GLY A 162 8.06 0.41 7.30
N CYS A 163 8.26 0.05 8.57
CA CYS A 163 7.37 0.49 9.65
C CYS A 163 7.37 2.02 9.85
N ARG A 164 8.51 2.69 9.61
CA ARG A 164 8.63 4.15 9.74
C ARG A 164 7.96 4.89 8.60
N LEU A 165 7.89 4.29 7.43
CA LEU A 165 7.35 4.90 6.21
C LEU A 165 5.89 4.54 5.93
N VAL A 166 5.25 3.78 6.82
CA VAL A 166 3.87 3.29 6.64
C VAL A 166 2.83 4.40 6.44
N PHE A 167 3.07 5.60 6.94
CA PHE A 167 2.14 6.71 6.85
C PHE A 167 2.38 7.65 5.65
N VAL A 168 3.40 7.41 4.83
CA VAL A 168 3.74 8.30 3.70
C VAL A 168 2.57 8.44 2.74
N SER A 169 1.88 7.35 2.38
CA SER A 169 0.72 7.38 1.48
C SER A 169 -0.40 8.27 1.99
N TYR A 170 -0.71 8.16 3.29
CA TYR A 170 -1.73 8.99 3.93
C TYR A 170 -1.33 10.47 3.96
N ILE A 171 -0.07 10.75 4.29
CA ILE A 171 0.44 12.13 4.44
C ILE A 171 0.43 12.88 3.11
N VAL A 172 0.89 12.24 2.02
CA VAL A 172 0.92 12.85 0.69
C VAL A 172 -0.50 13.26 0.24
N MET A 173 -1.49 12.39 0.47
CA MET A 173 -2.87 12.65 0.09
C MET A 173 -3.59 13.62 1.03
N ASP A 174 -3.32 13.54 2.34
CA ASP A 174 -4.01 14.31 3.37
C ASP A 174 -3.46 15.73 3.51
N LYS A 175 -2.13 15.87 3.48
CA LYS A 175 -1.44 17.14 3.73
C LYS A 175 -0.86 17.77 2.46
N LYS A 176 -0.90 17.07 1.33
CA LYS A 176 -0.36 17.53 0.02
C LYS A 176 1.11 17.98 0.11
N LEU A 177 1.90 17.30 0.95
CA LEU A 177 3.31 17.59 1.15
C LEU A 177 4.16 17.00 0.04
N ASP A 178 5.35 17.59 -0.15
CA ASP A 178 6.37 17.03 -1.03
C ASP A 178 6.87 15.66 -0.52
N PRO A 179 7.36 14.79 -1.42
CA PRO A 179 7.77 13.42 -1.07
C PRO A 179 8.76 13.35 0.10
N ILE A 180 9.74 14.24 0.14
CA ILE A 180 10.77 14.29 1.19
C ILE A 180 10.14 14.69 2.53
N GLU A 181 9.32 15.74 2.52
CA GLU A 181 8.61 16.22 3.71
C GLU A 181 7.63 15.17 4.25
N ALA A 182 6.95 14.44 3.35
CA ALA A 182 6.06 13.34 3.72
C ALA A 182 6.81 12.19 4.41
N VAL A 183 8.00 11.83 3.91
CA VAL A 183 8.89 10.83 4.53
C VAL A 183 9.35 11.30 5.90
N GLU A 184 9.82 12.54 6.03
CA GLU A 184 10.26 13.09 7.30
C GLU A 184 9.11 13.13 8.33
N LEU A 185 7.94 13.56 7.90
CA LEU A 185 6.77 13.62 8.77
C LEU A 185 6.32 12.23 9.18
N SER A 186 6.32 11.24 8.27
CA SER A 186 6.03 9.84 8.60
C SER A 186 7.01 9.31 9.64
N TRP A 187 8.29 9.64 9.50
CA TRP A 187 9.33 9.26 10.46
C TRP A 187 9.10 9.88 11.84
N LYS A 188 8.68 11.15 11.89
CA LYS A 188 8.32 11.84 13.13
C LYS A 188 7.07 11.22 13.77
N MET A 189 6.02 11.01 13.02
CA MET A 189 4.74 10.43 13.48
C MET A 189 4.89 9.01 14.03
N THR A 190 5.77 8.22 13.45
CA THR A 190 6.02 6.83 13.88
C THR A 190 7.02 6.72 15.02
N ARG A 191 7.68 7.83 15.42
CA ARG A 191 8.62 7.84 16.57
C ARG A 191 7.85 7.52 17.86
N GLY A 192 8.31 6.50 18.60
CA GLY A 192 7.63 5.99 19.79
C GLY A 192 6.53 4.96 19.52
N HIS A 193 6.04 4.84 18.28
CA HIS A 193 4.98 3.91 17.87
C HIS A 193 5.47 2.75 16.98
N GLY A 194 6.75 2.71 16.64
CA GLY A 194 7.32 1.74 15.69
C GLY A 194 7.03 0.28 16.06
N TRP A 195 7.12 -0.08 17.34
CA TRP A 195 6.80 -1.43 17.81
C TRP A 195 5.30 -1.76 17.67
N LYS A 196 4.43 -0.78 17.90
CA LYS A 196 2.97 -0.96 17.73
C LYS A 196 2.62 -1.18 16.25
N ILE A 197 3.27 -0.44 15.35
CA ILE A 197 3.11 -0.56 13.89
C ILE A 197 3.61 -1.92 13.42
N PHE A 198 4.78 -2.36 13.89
CA PHE A 198 5.32 -3.69 13.58
C PHE A 198 4.35 -4.80 14.00
N LEU A 199 3.84 -4.74 15.25
CA LEU A 199 2.84 -5.69 15.74
C LEU A 199 1.55 -5.66 14.91
N MET A 200 1.11 -4.47 14.46
CA MET A 200 -0.03 -4.35 13.56
C MET A 200 0.23 -5.03 12.22
N GLY A 201 1.38 -4.79 11.60
CA GLY A 201 1.78 -5.46 10.36
C GLY A 201 1.83 -6.98 10.51
N PHE A 202 2.41 -7.45 11.61
CA PHE A 202 2.49 -8.87 11.92
C PHE A 202 1.12 -9.51 12.13
N ALA A 203 0.25 -8.86 12.91
CA ALA A 203 -1.13 -9.34 13.10
C ALA A 203 -1.94 -9.31 11.80
N SER A 204 -1.75 -8.28 10.98
CA SER A 204 -2.41 -8.15 9.67
C SER A 204 -2.09 -9.32 8.74
N PHE A 205 -0.84 -9.80 8.78
CA PHE A 205 -0.45 -10.99 8.02
C PHE A 205 -1.31 -12.21 8.40
N PHE A 206 -1.51 -12.46 9.69
CA PHE A 206 -2.37 -13.57 10.15
C PHE A 206 -3.84 -13.36 9.83
N ILE A 207 -4.34 -12.12 9.94
CA ILE A 207 -5.74 -11.78 9.60
C ILE A 207 -6.01 -12.08 8.13
N ILE A 208 -5.11 -11.68 7.23
CA ILE A 208 -5.25 -11.93 5.79
C ILE A 208 -5.10 -13.43 5.51
N LEU A 209 -4.12 -14.10 6.13
CA LEU A 209 -3.94 -15.55 6.00
C LEU A 209 -5.19 -16.32 6.42
N PHE A 210 -5.81 -15.92 7.53
CA PHE A 210 -7.08 -16.50 7.99
C PHE A 210 -8.23 -16.21 7.04
N GLY A 211 -8.24 -15.02 6.43
CA GLY A 211 -9.16 -14.65 5.35
C GLY A 211 -9.06 -15.59 4.14
N PHE A 212 -7.85 -16.01 3.78
CA PHE A 212 -7.62 -17.01 2.72
C PHE A 212 -8.20 -18.39 3.08
N ILE A 213 -8.08 -18.82 4.33
CA ILE A 213 -8.62 -20.11 4.82
C ILE A 213 -10.16 -20.12 4.74
N LEU A 214 -10.80 -18.96 4.92
CA LEU A 214 -12.26 -18.79 4.83
C LEU A 214 -12.76 -18.66 3.38
N LEU A 215 -12.02 -19.19 2.41
CA LEU A 215 -12.26 -19.00 0.97
C LEU A 215 -12.14 -17.52 0.55
N ILE A 216 -11.97 -17.27 -0.74
CA ILE A 216 -11.73 -15.93 -1.36
C ILE A 216 -12.64 -14.82 -0.79
N VAL A 217 -13.85 -15.18 -0.33
CA VAL A 217 -14.83 -14.26 0.27
C VAL A 217 -14.33 -13.66 1.59
N GLY A 218 -13.52 -14.38 2.38
CA GLY A 218 -12.99 -13.89 3.66
C GLY A 218 -11.82 -12.91 3.51
N VAL A 219 -11.12 -12.92 2.38
CA VAL A 219 -9.97 -12.04 2.13
C VAL A 219 -10.40 -10.57 2.01
N LEU A 220 -11.51 -10.28 1.34
CA LEU A 220 -11.99 -8.92 1.13
C LEU A 220 -12.31 -8.21 2.47
N PRO A 221 -13.13 -8.78 3.38
CA PRO A 221 -13.34 -8.20 4.70
C PRO A 221 -12.04 -8.07 5.52
N ALA A 222 -11.12 -9.03 5.40
CA ALA A 222 -9.84 -8.98 6.09
C ALA A 222 -9.00 -7.78 5.64
N ILE A 223 -8.91 -7.51 4.34
CA ILE A 223 -8.22 -6.35 3.77
C ILE A 223 -8.89 -5.06 4.24
N ILE A 224 -10.23 -4.97 4.19
CA ILE A 224 -10.97 -3.78 4.63
C ILE A 224 -10.67 -3.50 6.11
N TRP A 225 -10.72 -4.52 6.96
CA TRP A 225 -10.45 -4.37 8.38
C TRP A 225 -9.02 -3.91 8.65
N VAL A 226 -8.03 -4.52 8.02
CA VAL A 226 -6.62 -4.14 8.15
C VAL A 226 -6.40 -2.69 7.69
N SER A 227 -6.87 -2.32 6.49
CA SER A 227 -6.71 -0.95 5.96
C SER A 227 -7.42 0.09 6.83
N SER A 228 -8.63 -0.21 7.31
CA SER A 228 -9.35 0.65 8.27
C SER A 228 -8.60 0.80 9.60
N SER A 229 -7.89 -0.24 10.06
CA SER A 229 -7.10 -0.21 11.29
C SER A 229 -5.85 0.68 11.14
N PHE A 230 -5.14 0.60 10.01
CA PHE A 230 -4.00 1.48 9.73
C PHE A 230 -4.43 2.93 9.55
N ALA A 231 -5.54 3.19 8.84
CA ALA A 231 -6.10 4.52 8.70
C ALA A 231 -6.54 5.11 10.05
N SER A 232 -7.14 4.30 10.92
CA SER A 232 -7.50 4.71 12.28
C SER A 232 -6.28 5.00 13.15
N LEU A 233 -5.19 4.24 13.00
CA LEU A 233 -3.93 4.52 13.68
C LEU A 233 -3.32 5.83 13.19
N TYR A 234 -3.25 6.04 11.86
CA TYR A 234 -2.78 7.30 11.28
C TYR A 234 -3.53 8.50 11.86
N GLU A 235 -4.86 8.45 11.81
CA GLU A 235 -5.70 9.54 12.31
C GLU A 235 -5.50 9.77 13.83
N SER A 236 -5.34 8.70 14.62
CA SER A 236 -5.09 8.82 16.05
C SER A 236 -3.77 9.51 16.37
N VAL A 237 -2.70 9.17 15.65
CA VAL A 237 -1.37 9.79 15.80
C VAL A 237 -1.39 11.22 15.28
N ASN A 238 -2.07 11.49 14.17
CA ASN A 238 -2.21 12.84 13.61
C ASN A 238 -2.93 13.79 14.59
N ARG A 239 -3.99 13.32 15.23
CA ARG A 239 -4.69 14.10 16.28
C ARG A 239 -3.82 14.34 17.52
N GLU A 240 -3.01 13.37 17.93
CA GLU A 240 -2.08 13.50 19.06
C GLU A 240 -1.03 14.57 18.76
N MET A 241 -0.43 14.56 17.57
CA MET A 241 0.54 15.56 17.15
C MET A 241 -0.04 16.98 17.08
N ASN A 242 -1.26 17.13 16.55
CA ASN A 242 -1.90 18.43 16.45
C ASN A 242 -2.20 19.00 17.84
N LYS A 243 -2.61 18.17 18.81
CA LYS A 243 -2.83 18.60 20.21
C LYS A 243 -1.54 19.04 20.90
N THR A 244 -0.40 18.45 20.56
CA THR A 244 0.90 18.85 21.14
C THR A 244 1.46 20.13 20.50
N ALA A 245 1.08 20.44 19.26
CA ALA A 245 1.51 21.65 18.57
C ALA A 245 0.71 22.92 18.98
N GLU A 246 -0.57 22.77 19.35
CA GLU A 246 -1.41 23.91 19.78
C GLU A 246 -0.92 24.65 21.05
N PRO A 247 -0.32 24.00 22.09
CA PRO A 247 0.13 24.70 23.27
C PRO A 247 1.32 25.65 23.04
N GLU A 248 2.15 25.39 22.04
CA GLU A 248 3.32 26.24 21.74
C GLU A 248 2.94 27.57 21.06
N VAL A 249 1.82 27.60 20.33
CA VAL A 249 1.37 28.80 19.62
C VAL A 249 0.63 29.78 20.54
N VAL A 250 0.05 29.29 21.64
CA VAL A 250 -0.69 30.11 22.62
C VAL A 250 0.27 30.69 23.68
N ALA A 251 1.50 30.16 23.79
CA ALA A 251 2.51 30.59 24.76
C ALA A 251 3.58 31.55 24.19
N ALA A 252 3.52 31.88 22.90
CA ALA A 252 4.39 32.82 22.20
C ALA A 252 3.64 34.12 21.81
#